data_8ac295804bdd6701b2e56c112af9584a
#
_entry.id   8ac295804bdd6701b2e56c112af9584a
#
_cell.length_a   1.000
_cell.length_b   1.000
_cell.length_c   1.000
_cell.angle_alpha   90.00
_cell.angle_beta   90.00
_cell.angle_gamma   90.00
#
_symmetry.space_group_name_H-M   'P 1'
#
loop_
_entity.id
_entity.type
_entity.pdbx_description
1 polymer ?
#
loop_
_entity_poly.entity_id
_entity_poly.type
_entity_poly.pdbx_seq_one_letter_code
_entity_poly.pdbx_strand_id
1 'polypeptide(L)'
;VVRRLIAEHRLEAQAISGSGRGGRITRSDVLSFIESRAADEPAQLAESAPAQAKSPAPQPAVPLFSDGDRVPFDRIRRVTAEHMVRSKATSPHVLQAVEADFSAVEFVRSQSRERWRADHGFSLTYLPFIAQAVCVALRDFPRLNSNVDGDSLILHKRIHLSVAVDLNFEGLVAPVIQNADGLTVSELAHRIHEISARAREGKLSADEFSGGTYTLSNSG
;
A
#
# COMPACT_ATOMS: atom_id res chain seq x y z
N VAL A 1 -20.49 -31.29 -28.18
CA VAL A 1 -19.35 -30.42 -28.52
C VAL A 1 -19.86 -29.00 -28.86
N VAL A 2 -20.76 -28.84 -29.86
CA VAL A 2 -21.25 -27.51 -30.30
C VAL A 2 -21.95 -26.73 -29.18
N ARG A 3 -22.90 -27.39 -28.46
CA ARG A 3 -23.60 -26.73 -27.30
C ARG A 3 -22.66 -26.26 -26.21
N ARG A 4 -21.56 -26.98 -25.98
CA ARG A 4 -20.56 -26.62 -24.97
C ARG A 4 -19.78 -25.38 -25.37
N LEU A 5 -19.36 -25.30 -26.66
CA LEU A 5 -18.66 -24.13 -27.20
C LEU A 5 -19.54 -22.86 -27.20
N ILE A 6 -20.83 -23.00 -27.56
CA ILE A 6 -21.79 -21.90 -27.53
C ILE A 6 -21.95 -21.37 -26.08
N ALA A 7 -22.05 -22.25 -25.08
CA ALA A 7 -22.18 -21.89 -23.68
C ALA A 7 -20.88 -21.27 -23.12
N GLU A 8 -19.72 -21.83 -23.47
CA GLU A 8 -18.41 -21.38 -23.03
C GLU A 8 -18.10 -19.95 -23.49
N HIS A 9 -18.48 -19.64 -24.75
CA HIS A 9 -18.29 -18.30 -25.32
C HIS A 9 -19.52 -17.38 -25.19
N ARG A 10 -20.54 -17.78 -24.45
CA ARG A 10 -21.79 -17.02 -24.21
C ARG A 10 -22.42 -16.50 -25.49
N LEU A 11 -22.49 -17.36 -26.53
CA LEU A 11 -23.03 -17.01 -27.82
C LEU A 11 -24.53 -17.34 -27.88
N GLU A 12 -25.28 -16.56 -28.66
CA GLU A 12 -26.67 -16.89 -28.98
C GLU A 12 -26.71 -17.80 -30.18
N ALA A 13 -27.26 -19.01 -30.02
CA ALA A 13 -27.35 -20.00 -31.09
C ALA A 13 -28.11 -19.50 -32.33
N GLN A 14 -29.03 -18.55 -32.15
CA GLN A 14 -29.82 -17.94 -33.24
C GLN A 14 -28.99 -17.01 -34.13
N ALA A 15 -27.88 -16.50 -33.64
CA ALA A 15 -26.98 -15.59 -34.36
C ALA A 15 -25.98 -16.36 -35.27
N ILE A 16 -25.89 -17.68 -35.13
CA ILE A 16 -24.92 -18.50 -35.85
C ILE A 16 -25.62 -19.22 -37.03
N SER A 17 -25.21 -18.93 -38.26
CA SER A 17 -25.69 -19.61 -39.44
C SER A 17 -25.13 -21.05 -39.53
N GLY A 18 -25.98 -22.06 -39.51
CA GLY A 18 -25.57 -23.46 -39.53
C GLY A 18 -25.33 -23.97 -40.98
N SER A 19 -24.13 -24.45 -41.26
CA SER A 19 -23.74 -25.04 -42.58
C SER A 19 -23.98 -26.55 -42.67
N GLY A 20 -24.37 -27.21 -41.58
CA GLY A 20 -24.58 -28.64 -41.52
C GLY A 20 -25.86 -29.12 -42.20
N ARG A 21 -25.95 -30.46 -42.44
CA ARG A 21 -27.09 -31.07 -43.10
C ARG A 21 -28.42 -30.72 -42.40
N GLY A 22 -29.32 -30.04 -43.11
CA GLY A 22 -30.59 -29.57 -42.56
C GLY A 22 -30.48 -28.31 -41.71
N GLY A 23 -29.48 -27.42 -41.96
CA GLY A 23 -29.30 -26.15 -41.25
C GLY A 23 -28.73 -26.29 -39.84
N ARG A 24 -28.10 -27.41 -39.50
CA ARG A 24 -27.51 -27.61 -38.16
C ARG A 24 -26.21 -26.86 -37.99
N ILE A 25 -26.05 -26.22 -36.86
CA ILE A 25 -24.80 -25.55 -36.49
C ILE A 25 -23.70 -26.59 -36.25
N THR A 26 -22.61 -26.49 -36.97
CA THR A 26 -21.43 -27.33 -36.80
C THR A 26 -20.38 -26.65 -35.91
N ARG A 27 -19.35 -27.40 -35.50
CA ARG A 27 -18.22 -26.82 -34.73
C ARG A 27 -17.49 -25.74 -35.52
N SER A 28 -17.37 -25.93 -36.84
CA SER A 28 -16.71 -24.96 -37.75
C SER A 28 -17.47 -23.64 -37.77
N ASP A 29 -18.81 -23.68 -37.82
CA ASP A 29 -19.64 -22.46 -37.83
C ASP A 29 -19.48 -21.63 -36.56
N VAL A 30 -19.38 -22.29 -35.41
CA VAL A 30 -19.15 -21.60 -34.15
C VAL A 30 -17.77 -20.96 -34.11
N LEU A 31 -16.73 -21.63 -34.56
CA LEU A 31 -15.38 -21.10 -34.61
C LEU A 31 -15.25 -19.91 -35.56
N SER A 32 -15.81 -20.04 -36.78
CA SER A 32 -15.83 -18.94 -37.77
C SER A 32 -16.63 -17.73 -37.25
N PHE A 33 -17.69 -17.95 -36.51
CA PHE A 33 -18.46 -16.86 -35.87
C PHE A 33 -17.67 -16.16 -34.76
N ILE A 34 -16.86 -16.88 -33.99
CA ILE A 34 -15.96 -16.30 -32.98
C ILE A 34 -14.86 -15.48 -33.65
N GLU A 35 -14.26 -16.00 -34.73
CA GLU A 35 -13.22 -15.32 -35.50
C GLU A 35 -13.73 -14.04 -36.19
N SER A 36 -14.94 -14.07 -36.78
CA SER A 36 -15.54 -12.88 -37.38
C SER A 36 -15.89 -11.83 -36.36
N ARG A 37 -16.38 -12.20 -35.16
CA ARG A 37 -16.65 -11.29 -34.07
C ARG A 37 -15.37 -10.67 -33.52
N ALA A 38 -14.26 -11.43 -33.44
CA ALA A 38 -12.95 -10.92 -33.05
C ALA A 38 -12.34 -9.97 -34.12
N ALA A 39 -12.71 -10.13 -35.40
CA ALA A 39 -12.28 -9.23 -36.48
C ALA A 39 -13.11 -7.93 -36.54
N ASP A 40 -14.37 -7.96 -36.10
CA ASP A 40 -15.26 -6.78 -36.03
C ASP A 40 -15.05 -5.94 -34.78
N GLU A 41 -14.36 -6.47 -33.76
CA GLU A 41 -14.09 -5.75 -32.48
C GLU A 41 -13.11 -4.57 -32.60
N PRO A 42 -12.13 -4.49 -33.55
CA PRO A 42 -11.22 -3.35 -33.65
C PRO A 42 -11.86 -2.04 -34.16
N ALA A 43 -13.01 -2.08 -34.79
CA ALA A 43 -13.64 -0.88 -35.35
C ALA A 43 -14.63 -0.17 -34.41
N GLN A 44 -15.15 -0.87 -33.40
CA GLN A 44 -16.05 -0.28 -32.39
C GLN A 44 -15.34 0.17 -31.10
N LEU A 45 -14.08 -0.21 -30.89
CA LEU A 45 -13.27 0.26 -29.76
C LEU A 45 -12.63 1.64 -29.99
N ALA A 46 -12.73 2.20 -31.19
CA ALA A 46 -12.20 3.53 -31.49
C ALA A 46 -13.20 4.68 -31.19
N GLU A 47 -14.47 4.38 -30.88
CA GLU A 47 -15.49 5.40 -30.63
C GLU A 47 -16.14 5.31 -29.22
N SER A 48 -15.79 4.32 -28.43
CA SER A 48 -16.01 4.30 -27.00
C SER A 48 -14.66 4.41 -26.29
N ALA A 49 -14.14 5.63 -26.19
CA ALA A 49 -13.31 5.96 -25.07
C ALA A 49 -14.03 5.38 -23.83
N PRO A 50 -13.34 4.69 -22.90
CA PRO A 50 -13.99 4.20 -21.70
C PRO A 50 -14.69 5.43 -21.12
N ALA A 51 -16.02 5.36 -21.11
CA ALA A 51 -16.78 6.30 -20.32
C ALA A 51 -16.10 6.24 -18.97
N GLN A 52 -15.33 7.29 -18.66
CA GLN A 52 -14.77 7.49 -17.35
C GLN A 52 -15.93 7.11 -16.44
N ALA A 53 -15.75 6.03 -15.65
CA ALA A 53 -16.74 5.67 -14.68
C ALA A 53 -17.06 6.98 -14.02
N LYS A 54 -18.23 7.55 -14.32
CA LYS A 54 -18.65 8.83 -13.76
C LYS A 54 -18.45 8.64 -12.30
N SER A 55 -17.44 9.29 -11.75
CA SER A 55 -17.29 9.44 -10.32
C SER A 55 -18.72 9.67 -9.84
N PRO A 56 -19.27 8.86 -8.90
CA PRO A 56 -20.63 9.03 -8.45
C PRO A 56 -20.83 10.54 -8.29
N ALA A 57 -21.79 11.08 -9.02
CA ALA A 57 -22.03 12.51 -9.02
C ALA A 57 -21.98 12.97 -7.57
N PRO A 58 -21.22 14.00 -7.21
CA PRO A 58 -21.07 14.40 -5.84
C PRO A 58 -22.48 14.49 -5.27
N GLN A 59 -22.82 13.55 -4.38
CA GLN A 59 -24.09 13.60 -3.68
C GLN A 59 -24.12 14.98 -3.05
N PRO A 60 -25.18 15.77 -3.21
CA PRO A 60 -25.26 17.07 -2.59
C PRO A 60 -24.93 16.86 -1.12
N ALA A 61 -23.78 17.39 -0.70
CA ALA A 61 -23.35 17.26 0.69
C ALA A 61 -24.45 17.94 1.50
N VAL A 62 -25.26 17.14 2.17
CA VAL A 62 -26.20 17.66 3.16
C VAL A 62 -25.30 18.31 4.21
N PRO A 63 -25.34 19.65 4.39
CA PRO A 63 -24.52 20.29 5.39
C PRO A 63 -24.95 19.74 6.74
N LEU A 64 -24.12 18.89 7.32
CA LEU A 64 -24.31 18.32 8.66
C LEU A 64 -24.34 19.41 9.74
N PHE A 65 -23.79 20.60 9.42
CA PHE A 65 -23.75 21.77 10.30
C PHE A 65 -23.94 23.04 9.44
N SER A 66 -24.84 23.90 9.87
CA SER A 66 -25.18 25.13 9.16
C SER A 66 -24.34 26.34 9.56
N ASP A 67 -23.56 26.26 10.63
CA ASP A 67 -22.83 27.36 11.27
C ASP A 67 -21.33 27.09 11.46
N GLY A 68 -20.77 26.15 10.69
CA GLY A 68 -19.34 25.83 10.71
C GLY A 68 -18.54 26.54 9.60
N ASP A 69 -17.35 26.98 9.93
CA ASP A 69 -16.40 27.52 8.95
C ASP A 69 -15.84 26.40 8.06
N ARG A 70 -15.75 26.67 6.75
CA ARG A 70 -15.12 25.77 5.80
C ARG A 70 -13.63 26.04 5.73
N VAL A 71 -12.83 25.13 6.28
CA VAL A 71 -11.36 25.17 6.17
C VAL A 71 -10.92 24.15 5.12
N PRO A 72 -10.32 24.59 3.99
CA PRO A 72 -9.83 23.65 2.98
C PRO A 72 -8.65 22.84 3.52
N PHE A 73 -8.58 21.57 3.10
CA PHE A 73 -7.42 20.74 3.41
C PHE A 73 -6.16 21.28 2.72
N ASP A 74 -5.06 21.34 3.45
CA ASP A 74 -3.73 21.53 2.88
C ASP A 74 -3.33 20.34 1.99
N ARG A 75 -2.20 20.45 1.31
CA ARG A 75 -1.71 19.41 0.41
C ARG A 75 -1.42 18.10 1.14
N ILE A 76 -0.81 18.16 2.32
CA ILE A 76 -0.42 16.97 3.11
C ILE A 76 -1.68 16.20 3.53
N ARG A 77 -2.66 16.90 4.10
CA ARG A 77 -3.93 16.29 4.54
C ARG A 77 -4.70 15.66 3.39
N ARG A 78 -4.72 16.33 2.22
CA ARG A 78 -5.40 15.79 1.03
C ARG A 78 -4.76 14.49 0.56
N VAL A 79 -3.43 14.48 0.39
CA VAL A 79 -2.68 13.30 -0.05
C VAL A 79 -2.81 12.17 0.97
N THR A 80 -2.73 12.48 2.26
CA THR A 80 -2.93 11.48 3.34
C THR A 80 -4.33 10.88 3.27
N ALA A 81 -5.38 11.70 3.10
CA ALA A 81 -6.75 11.22 3.00
C ALA A 81 -6.94 10.28 1.79
N GLU A 82 -6.41 10.65 0.62
CA GLU A 82 -6.46 9.82 -0.59
C GLU A 82 -5.75 8.47 -0.38
N HIS A 83 -4.56 8.48 0.25
CA HIS A 83 -3.82 7.26 0.56
C HIS A 83 -4.57 6.36 1.56
N MET A 84 -5.15 6.93 2.61
CA MET A 84 -5.88 6.16 3.62
C MET A 84 -7.17 5.55 3.07
N VAL A 85 -7.92 6.28 2.26
CA VAL A 85 -9.11 5.76 1.57
C VAL A 85 -8.72 4.59 0.66
N ARG A 86 -7.67 4.75 -0.16
CA ARG A 86 -7.16 3.70 -1.03
C ARG A 86 -6.70 2.48 -0.24
N SER A 87 -5.92 2.68 0.83
CA SER A 87 -5.42 1.61 1.69
C SER A 87 -6.57 0.79 2.26
N LYS A 88 -7.60 1.43 2.80
CA LYS A 88 -8.77 0.75 3.37
C LYS A 88 -9.62 0.02 2.32
N ALA A 89 -9.67 0.52 1.10
CA ALA A 89 -10.39 -0.14 0.01
C ALA A 89 -9.64 -1.35 -0.56
N THR A 90 -8.29 -1.35 -0.47
CA THR A 90 -7.44 -2.38 -1.09
C THR A 90 -7.05 -3.48 -0.11
N SER A 91 -6.80 -3.16 1.17
CA SER A 91 -6.21 -4.09 2.14
C SER A 91 -7.17 -4.40 3.28
N PRO A 92 -7.38 -5.68 3.62
CA PRO A 92 -8.08 -6.06 4.84
C PRO A 92 -7.21 -5.75 6.06
N HIS A 93 -7.65 -4.82 6.91
CA HIS A 93 -6.91 -4.42 8.10
C HIS A 93 -7.29 -5.30 9.30
N VAL A 94 -6.30 -5.78 10.03
CA VAL A 94 -6.44 -6.52 11.29
C VAL A 94 -5.61 -5.82 12.36
N LEU A 95 -6.18 -5.69 13.55
CA LEU A 95 -5.47 -5.17 14.72
C LEU A 95 -5.13 -6.31 15.67
N GLN A 96 -3.87 -6.38 16.08
CA GLN A 96 -3.42 -7.18 17.22
C GLN A 96 -2.73 -6.29 18.25
N ALA A 97 -2.96 -6.55 19.51
CA ALA A 97 -2.31 -5.87 20.62
C ALA A 97 -1.66 -6.91 21.54
N VAL A 98 -0.39 -6.67 21.89
CA VAL A 98 0.39 -7.55 22.75
C VAL A 98 1.18 -6.68 23.72
N GLU A 99 1.21 -7.08 24.99
CA GLU A 99 2.07 -6.47 26.00
C GLU A 99 3.45 -7.12 25.97
N ALA A 100 4.50 -6.29 26.07
CA ALA A 100 5.88 -6.75 26.13
C ALA A 100 6.60 -6.11 27.31
N ASP A 101 7.33 -6.93 28.09
CA ASP A 101 8.15 -6.43 29.20
C ASP A 101 9.45 -5.82 28.67
N PHE A 102 9.62 -4.53 28.92
CA PHE A 102 10.79 -3.74 28.53
C PHE A 102 11.83 -3.58 29.66
N SER A 103 11.68 -4.26 30.80
CA SER A 103 12.56 -4.09 31.97
C SER A 103 14.04 -4.32 31.61
N ALA A 104 14.35 -5.35 30.83
CA ALA A 104 15.73 -5.62 30.41
C ALA A 104 16.28 -4.54 29.44
N VAL A 105 15.46 -4.04 28.54
CA VAL A 105 15.82 -2.96 27.64
C VAL A 105 16.04 -1.67 28.41
N GLU A 106 15.16 -1.35 29.38
CA GLU A 106 15.31 -0.17 30.24
C GLU A 106 16.58 -0.24 31.09
N PHE A 107 16.89 -1.40 31.63
CA PHE A 107 18.13 -1.59 32.41
C PHE A 107 19.38 -1.22 31.57
N VAL A 108 19.51 -1.74 30.36
CA VAL A 108 20.62 -1.43 29.47
C VAL A 108 20.62 0.03 29.02
N ARG A 109 19.44 0.55 28.67
CA ARG A 109 19.25 1.92 28.21
C ARG A 109 19.62 2.94 29.29
N SER A 110 19.14 2.73 30.52
CA SER A 110 19.41 3.62 31.65
C SER A 110 20.89 3.70 32.01
N GLN A 111 21.60 2.57 32.00
CA GLN A 111 23.05 2.54 32.23
C GLN A 111 23.86 3.26 31.15
N SER A 112 23.36 3.23 29.92
CA SER A 112 24.06 3.82 28.77
C SER A 112 23.69 5.29 28.53
N ARG A 113 22.61 5.78 29.10
CA ARG A 113 21.93 7.04 28.75
C ARG A 113 22.83 8.27 28.86
N GLU A 114 23.54 8.42 29.98
CA GLU A 114 24.39 9.60 30.21
C GLU A 114 25.58 9.63 29.27
N ARG A 115 26.28 8.50 29.17
CA ARG A 115 27.40 8.34 28.26
C ARG A 115 26.96 8.55 26.81
N TRP A 116 25.85 7.93 26.40
CA TRP A 116 25.29 8.09 25.06
C TRP A 116 25.04 9.57 24.74
N ARG A 117 24.40 10.29 25.66
CA ARG A 117 24.11 11.72 25.47
C ARG A 117 25.37 12.57 25.37
N ALA A 118 26.38 12.25 26.15
CA ALA A 118 27.68 12.95 26.11
C ALA A 118 28.40 12.69 24.78
N ASP A 119 28.39 11.43 24.30
CA ASP A 119 29.14 11.02 23.11
C ASP A 119 28.43 11.42 21.80
N HIS A 120 27.08 11.44 21.77
CA HIS A 120 26.28 11.59 20.55
C HIS A 120 25.38 12.85 20.51
N GLY A 121 25.22 13.56 21.61
CA GLY A 121 24.46 14.81 21.68
C GLY A 121 22.92 14.67 21.72
N PHE A 122 22.38 13.45 21.67
CA PHE A 122 20.93 13.18 21.74
C PHE A 122 20.63 12.01 22.69
N SER A 123 19.35 11.87 23.06
CA SER A 123 18.93 10.84 24.02
C SER A 123 18.70 9.49 23.35
N LEU A 124 19.17 8.40 23.95
CA LEU A 124 18.85 7.04 23.54
C LEU A 124 17.42 6.70 23.96
N THR A 125 16.54 6.52 23.00
CA THR A 125 15.12 6.17 23.19
C THR A 125 14.89 4.67 23.08
N TYR A 126 13.66 4.19 23.30
CA TYR A 126 13.29 2.79 23.08
C TYR A 126 13.20 2.41 21.59
N LEU A 127 12.89 3.38 20.73
CA LEU A 127 12.59 3.11 19.31
C LEU A 127 13.69 2.36 18.56
N PRO A 128 14.99 2.62 18.74
CA PRO A 128 16.06 1.82 18.12
C PRO A 128 16.06 0.35 18.53
N PHE A 129 15.73 0.04 19.78
CA PHE A 129 15.62 -1.34 20.26
C PHE A 129 14.42 -2.05 19.65
N ILE A 130 13.28 -1.35 19.55
CA ILE A 130 12.07 -1.85 18.88
C ILE A 130 12.36 -2.08 17.40
N ALA A 131 13.01 -1.14 16.72
CA ALA A 131 13.37 -1.26 15.32
C ALA A 131 14.26 -2.50 15.07
N GLN A 132 15.26 -2.72 15.92
CA GLN A 132 16.12 -3.91 15.85
C GLN A 132 15.31 -5.20 16.06
N ALA A 133 14.45 -5.25 17.07
CA ALA A 133 13.62 -6.41 17.36
C ALA A 133 12.65 -6.73 16.19
N VAL A 134 12.06 -5.69 15.59
CA VAL A 134 11.22 -5.83 14.40
C VAL A 134 12.01 -6.37 13.22
N CYS A 135 13.22 -5.88 12.97
CA CYS A 135 14.07 -6.40 11.90
C CYS A 135 14.42 -7.89 12.10
N VAL A 136 14.67 -8.31 13.35
CA VAL A 136 14.88 -9.75 13.67
C VAL A 136 13.61 -10.54 13.39
N ALA A 137 12.46 -10.09 13.89
CA ALA A 137 11.18 -10.77 13.71
C ALA A 137 10.79 -10.89 12.22
N LEU A 138 11.00 -9.85 11.42
CA LEU A 138 10.70 -9.89 9.98
C LEU A 138 11.61 -10.83 9.18
N ARG A 139 12.82 -11.12 9.66
CA ARG A 139 13.67 -12.18 9.10
C ARG A 139 13.15 -13.57 9.42
N ASP A 140 12.65 -13.77 10.64
CA ASP A 140 12.07 -15.05 11.07
C ASP A 140 10.70 -15.30 10.43
N PHE A 141 9.94 -14.22 10.17
CA PHE A 141 8.60 -14.27 9.60
C PHE A 141 8.52 -13.44 8.29
N PRO A 142 9.17 -13.88 7.20
CA PRO A 142 9.33 -13.07 5.99
C PRO A 142 8.01 -12.71 5.28
N ARG A 143 6.92 -13.44 5.53
CA ARG A 143 5.59 -13.10 5.01
C ARG A 143 5.04 -11.79 5.58
N LEU A 144 5.51 -11.35 6.74
CA LEU A 144 5.15 -10.05 7.32
C LEU A 144 5.89 -8.88 6.64
N ASN A 145 6.99 -9.16 5.90
CA ASN A 145 7.71 -8.19 5.09
C ASN A 145 7.37 -8.40 3.61
N SER A 146 6.09 -8.25 3.27
CA SER A 146 5.59 -8.50 1.92
C SER A 146 4.48 -7.54 1.51
N ASN A 147 4.27 -7.42 0.20
CA ASN A 147 3.14 -6.72 -0.38
C ASN A 147 2.23 -7.71 -1.11
N VAL A 148 0.94 -7.39 -1.15
CA VAL A 148 -0.04 -8.12 -1.96
C VAL A 148 -0.02 -7.57 -3.38
N ASP A 149 0.06 -8.48 -4.36
CA ASP A 149 -0.05 -8.16 -5.79
C ASP A 149 -1.01 -9.16 -6.44
N GLY A 150 -2.23 -8.74 -6.67
CA GLY A 150 -3.31 -9.61 -7.12
C GLY A 150 -3.51 -10.79 -6.17
N ASP A 151 -3.32 -12.01 -6.66
CA ASP A 151 -3.43 -13.26 -5.89
C ASP A 151 -2.09 -13.75 -5.33
N SER A 152 -1.07 -12.88 -5.29
CA SER A 152 0.29 -13.25 -4.93
C SER A 152 0.86 -12.34 -3.84
N LEU A 153 1.88 -12.85 -3.11
CA LEU A 153 2.68 -12.06 -2.18
C LEU A 153 4.07 -11.80 -2.79
N ILE A 154 4.47 -10.53 -2.81
CA ILE A 154 5.84 -10.13 -3.10
C ILE A 154 6.60 -10.10 -1.78
N LEU A 155 7.47 -11.09 -1.53
CA LEU A 155 8.31 -11.14 -0.35
C LEU A 155 9.56 -10.28 -0.55
N HIS A 156 9.77 -9.29 0.31
CA HIS A 156 10.95 -8.44 0.24
C HIS A 156 12.17 -9.13 0.89
N LYS A 157 13.30 -9.13 0.18
CA LYS A 157 14.56 -9.73 0.65
C LYS A 157 15.30 -8.85 1.65
N ARG A 158 15.06 -7.54 1.59
CA ARG A 158 15.63 -6.54 2.50
C ARG A 158 14.53 -5.91 3.33
N ILE A 159 14.88 -5.39 4.48
CA ILE A 159 13.95 -4.67 5.34
C ILE A 159 14.29 -3.18 5.24
N HIS A 160 13.36 -2.44 4.65
CA HIS A 160 13.39 -0.99 4.57
C HIS A 160 12.35 -0.43 5.52
N LEU A 161 12.82 0.14 6.64
CA LEU A 161 11.95 0.48 7.76
C LEU A 161 11.51 1.94 7.65
N SER A 162 10.23 2.16 7.41
CA SER A 162 9.63 3.49 7.51
C SER A 162 9.40 3.85 8.97
N VAL A 163 9.72 5.07 9.36
CA VAL A 163 9.48 5.57 10.72
C VAL A 163 8.53 6.76 10.65
N ALA A 164 7.38 6.65 11.30
CA ALA A 164 6.42 7.75 11.35
C ALA A 164 6.97 8.91 12.20
N VAL A 165 7.01 10.11 11.61
CA VAL A 165 7.49 11.35 12.23
C VAL A 165 6.38 12.38 12.19
N ASP A 166 5.96 12.85 13.36
CA ASP A 166 5.04 13.97 13.49
C ASP A 166 5.74 15.30 13.16
N LEU A 167 5.07 16.13 12.37
CA LEU A 167 5.51 17.45 11.94
C LEU A 167 4.87 18.55 12.81
N ASN A 168 4.95 18.43 14.13
CA ASN A 168 4.40 19.40 15.09
C ASN A 168 2.90 19.67 14.88
N PHE A 169 2.12 18.60 14.72
CA PHE A 169 0.68 18.61 14.46
C PHE A 169 0.25 19.17 13.08
N GLU A 170 1.19 19.56 12.22
CA GLU A 170 0.89 19.99 10.86
C GLU A 170 0.70 18.81 9.91
N GLY A 171 1.19 17.62 10.27
CA GLY A 171 1.06 16.41 9.50
C GLY A 171 1.96 15.28 10.00
N LEU A 172 1.83 14.13 9.35
CA LEU A 172 2.64 12.94 9.59
C LEU A 172 3.34 12.53 8.30
N VAL A 173 4.62 12.22 8.40
CA VAL A 173 5.40 11.66 7.30
C VAL A 173 6.10 10.38 7.74
N ALA A 174 6.41 9.49 6.80
CA ALA A 174 7.03 8.21 7.10
C ALA A 174 8.29 7.98 6.23
N PRO A 175 9.39 8.69 6.50
CA PRO A 175 10.64 8.48 5.79
C PRO A 175 11.23 7.10 6.05
N VAL A 176 12.06 6.61 5.13
CA VAL A 176 12.54 5.23 5.04
C VAL A 176 14.00 5.11 5.40
N ILE A 177 14.32 4.24 6.35
CA ILE A 177 15.67 3.78 6.65
C ILE A 177 15.95 2.54 5.79
N GLN A 178 16.79 2.71 4.78
CA GLN A 178 17.11 1.64 3.85
C GLN A 178 18.02 0.58 4.51
N ASN A 179 17.77 -0.72 4.20
CA ASN A 179 18.53 -1.87 4.70
C ASN A 179 18.69 -1.88 6.23
N ALA A 180 17.59 -1.59 6.95
CA ALA A 180 17.58 -1.50 8.41
C ALA A 180 17.99 -2.82 9.10
N ASP A 181 17.79 -3.95 8.43
CA ASP A 181 18.18 -5.29 8.89
C ASP A 181 19.70 -5.49 9.01
N GLY A 182 20.51 -4.66 8.37
CA GLY A 182 21.98 -4.67 8.48
C GLY A 182 22.53 -3.73 9.54
N LEU A 183 21.70 -2.92 10.20
CA LEU A 183 22.13 -1.90 11.15
C LEU A 183 22.09 -2.42 12.59
N THR A 184 23.06 -1.96 13.39
CA THR A 184 23.08 -2.14 14.85
C THR A 184 22.08 -1.19 15.54
N VAL A 185 21.77 -1.43 16.82
CA VAL A 185 20.93 -0.53 17.63
C VAL A 185 21.50 0.91 17.63
N SER A 186 22.83 1.04 17.71
CA SER A 186 23.49 2.35 17.69
C SER A 186 23.29 3.06 16.35
N GLU A 187 23.51 2.37 15.23
CA GLU A 187 23.30 2.93 13.90
C GLU A 187 21.82 3.27 13.65
N LEU A 188 20.90 2.41 14.10
CA LEU A 188 19.47 2.71 14.04
C LEU A 188 19.11 3.96 14.85
N ALA A 189 19.72 4.14 16.05
CA ALA A 189 19.49 5.33 16.86
C ALA A 189 19.92 6.60 16.12
N HIS A 190 21.09 6.58 15.49
CA HIS A 190 21.59 7.69 14.68
C HIS A 190 20.70 7.98 13.47
N ARG A 191 20.35 6.94 12.71
CA ARG A 191 19.50 7.09 11.53
C ARG A 191 18.10 7.61 11.87
N ILE A 192 17.48 7.09 12.93
CA ILE A 192 16.17 7.55 13.39
C ILE A 192 16.24 9.02 13.84
N HIS A 193 17.28 9.39 14.58
CA HIS A 193 17.49 10.77 15.02
C HIS A 193 17.65 11.73 13.84
N GLU A 194 18.60 11.41 12.92
CA GLU A 194 18.90 12.22 11.73
C GLU A 194 17.67 12.42 10.85
N ILE A 195 17.01 11.31 10.46
CA ILE A 195 15.88 11.36 9.54
C ILE A 195 14.68 12.11 10.14
N SER A 196 14.47 11.96 11.46
CA SER A 196 13.41 12.66 12.18
C SER A 196 13.67 14.17 12.29
N ALA A 197 14.94 14.58 12.51
CA ALA A 197 15.31 15.99 12.53
C ALA A 197 15.11 16.63 11.16
N ARG A 198 15.62 16.00 10.10
CA ARG A 198 15.47 16.46 8.71
C ARG A 198 14.01 16.49 8.25
N ALA A 199 13.18 15.54 8.71
CA ALA A 199 11.76 15.54 8.43
C ALA A 199 11.07 16.80 8.97
N ARG A 200 11.32 17.16 10.24
CA ARG A 200 10.75 18.35 10.89
C ARG A 200 11.25 19.66 10.25
N GLU A 201 12.45 19.65 9.70
CA GLU A 201 13.03 20.80 8.99
C GLU A 201 12.60 20.87 7.50
N GLY A 202 11.81 19.92 7.01
CA GLY A 202 11.40 19.85 5.61
C GLY A 202 12.56 19.57 4.63
N LYS A 203 13.65 18.96 5.09
CA LYS A 203 14.89 18.74 4.33
C LYS A 203 15.03 17.32 3.76
N LEU A 204 13.95 16.55 3.74
CA LEU A 204 13.95 15.21 3.12
C LEU A 204 13.68 15.29 1.62
N SER A 205 14.41 14.49 0.85
CA SER A 205 14.18 14.31 -0.58
C SER A 205 12.99 13.36 -0.83
N ALA A 206 12.42 13.41 -2.03
CA ALA A 206 11.30 12.53 -2.42
C ALA A 206 11.67 11.03 -2.34
N ASP A 207 12.91 10.67 -2.62
CA ASP A 207 13.40 9.30 -2.59
C ASP A 207 13.41 8.70 -1.18
N GLU A 208 13.54 9.54 -0.16
CA GLU A 208 13.54 9.10 1.24
C GLU A 208 12.14 8.70 1.76
N PHE A 209 11.11 8.89 0.96
CA PHE A 209 9.73 8.45 1.25
C PHE A 209 9.32 7.20 0.47
N SER A 210 10.22 6.62 -0.31
CA SER A 210 9.92 5.50 -1.20
C SER A 210 10.62 4.21 -0.80
N GLY A 211 10.04 3.07 -1.18
CA GLY A 211 10.64 1.75 -1.01
C GLY A 211 10.59 1.19 0.42
N GLY A 212 9.82 1.78 1.33
CA GLY A 212 9.57 1.21 2.64
C GLY A 212 8.81 -0.12 2.55
N THR A 213 9.27 -1.14 3.29
CA THR A 213 8.64 -2.46 3.31
C THR A 213 7.86 -2.73 4.59
N TYR A 214 8.18 -2.04 5.65
CA TYR A 214 7.48 -2.11 6.94
C TYR A 214 7.49 -0.75 7.63
N THR A 215 6.45 -0.41 8.40
CA THR A 215 6.34 0.89 9.04
C THR A 215 6.24 0.77 10.55
N LEU A 216 7.07 1.55 11.26
CA LEU A 216 6.96 1.78 12.69
C LEU A 216 6.27 3.11 12.94
N SER A 217 5.25 3.08 13.80
CA SER A 217 4.58 4.26 14.32
C SER A 217 4.62 4.26 15.84
N ASN A 218 4.98 5.39 16.41
CA ASN A 218 4.92 5.60 17.85
C ASN A 218 3.81 6.62 18.12
N SER A 219 2.78 6.21 18.85
CA SER A 219 1.63 7.05 19.17
C SER A 219 1.67 7.65 20.58
N GLY A 220 2.79 7.48 21.28
CA GLY A 220 3.02 8.01 22.63
C GLY A 220 3.36 6.97 23.63
#